data_3b5fd0b7308dafec6d2f52000ee6c061
#
_entry.id   3b5fd0b7308dafec6d2f52000ee6c061
#
_cell.length_a   1.000
_cell.length_b   1.000
_cell.length_c   1.000
_cell.angle_alpha   90.00
_cell.angle_beta   90.00
_cell.angle_gamma   90.00
#
_symmetry.space_group_name_H-M   'P 1'
#
loop_
_entity.id
_entity.type
_entity.pdbx_description
1 polymer ?
#
loop_
_entity_poly.entity_id
_entity_poly.type
_entity_poly.pdbx_seq_one_letter_code
_entity_poly.pdbx_strand_id
1 'polypeptide(L)'
;MAAETAARLTVGEVMPNFIYDTPFATGLTLSDTVQKTPKTALLFLRYYGCTLCQYDIHQLAENYHQITDVGGQVIVVVQSDPTGLVQELQPDTFPFSILCDPKAALYERFGIQPAASMAKMADAGTMLKIAKATASGYKHGAYEGNELQLPACFVVDKERKILYAHYGKSAGNTPDARTLASLLK
;
A
#
# COMPACT_ATOMS: atom_id res chain seq x y z
N MET A 1 -10.23 16.01 -23.98
CA MET A 1 -10.13 14.66 -23.44
C MET A 1 -10.92 14.67 -22.14
N ALA A 2 -12.00 13.91 -22.03
CA ALA A 2 -12.77 13.82 -20.80
C ALA A 2 -11.86 13.26 -19.69
N ALA A 3 -11.79 13.94 -18.54
CA ALA A 3 -11.20 13.39 -17.35
C ALA A 3 -11.96 12.09 -17.03
N GLU A 4 -11.29 10.96 -17.12
CA GLU A 4 -11.83 9.67 -16.71
C GLU A 4 -12.18 9.82 -15.23
N THR A 5 -13.48 9.86 -14.94
CA THR A 5 -13.95 10.00 -13.56
C THR A 5 -13.38 8.83 -12.78
N ALA A 6 -12.60 9.13 -11.73
CA ALA A 6 -11.97 8.15 -10.87
C ALA A 6 -13.02 7.20 -10.27
N ALA A 7 -13.19 6.04 -10.91
CA ALA A 7 -14.13 5.01 -10.47
C ALA A 7 -13.42 4.07 -9.50
N ARG A 8 -14.09 3.72 -8.40
CA ARG A 8 -13.60 2.69 -7.49
C ARG A 8 -13.55 1.35 -8.21
N LEU A 9 -12.43 0.68 -8.07
CA LEU A 9 -12.26 -0.68 -8.55
C LEU A 9 -13.07 -1.66 -7.69
N THR A 10 -13.72 -2.61 -8.33
CA THR A 10 -14.55 -3.62 -7.67
C THR A 10 -14.10 -5.04 -7.98
N VAL A 11 -14.49 -5.99 -7.15
CA VAL A 11 -14.19 -7.41 -7.35
C VAL A 11 -14.79 -7.89 -8.68
N GLY A 12 -13.99 -8.64 -9.44
CA GLY A 12 -14.34 -9.16 -10.75
C GLY A 12 -13.84 -8.32 -11.92
N GLU A 13 -13.54 -7.04 -11.71
CA GLU A 13 -12.93 -6.19 -12.73
C GLU A 13 -11.45 -6.54 -12.93
N VAL A 14 -10.89 -6.15 -14.07
CA VAL A 14 -9.46 -6.26 -14.35
C VAL A 14 -8.80 -4.93 -13.98
N MET A 15 -7.86 -4.98 -13.03
CA MET A 15 -7.07 -3.81 -12.66
C MET A 15 -6.28 -3.31 -13.86
N PRO A 16 -6.41 -2.03 -14.24
CA PRO A 16 -5.64 -1.47 -15.34
C PRO A 16 -4.15 -1.67 -15.15
N ASN A 17 -3.43 -2.00 -16.22
CA ASN A 17 -1.97 -2.05 -16.16
C ASN A 17 -1.38 -0.66 -15.97
N PHE A 18 -0.24 -0.57 -15.33
CA PHE A 18 0.50 0.67 -15.14
C PHE A 18 2.00 0.38 -15.01
N ILE A 19 2.78 1.43 -15.29
CA ILE A 19 4.23 1.45 -15.08
C ILE A 19 4.48 2.13 -13.74
N TYR A 20 5.47 1.64 -12.99
CA TYR A 20 5.83 2.20 -11.71
C TYR A 20 7.33 2.09 -11.41
N ASP A 21 7.75 2.90 -10.46
CA ASP A 21 9.11 2.91 -9.94
C ASP A 21 9.13 2.48 -8.47
N THR A 22 10.26 1.91 -8.08
CA THR A 22 10.64 1.66 -6.68
C THR A 22 11.89 2.47 -6.36
N PRO A 23 12.37 2.54 -5.12
CA PRO A 23 13.65 3.19 -4.82
C PRO A 23 14.82 2.62 -5.61
N PHE A 24 14.75 1.35 -6.05
CA PHE A 24 15.89 0.61 -6.63
C PHE A 24 15.68 0.14 -8.06
N ALA A 25 14.51 0.36 -8.65
CA ALA A 25 14.21 -0.02 -10.03
C ALA A 25 13.16 0.90 -10.63
N THR A 26 13.30 1.17 -11.93
CA THR A 26 12.39 2.04 -12.69
C THR A 26 11.74 1.28 -13.84
N GLY A 27 10.57 1.74 -14.27
CA GLY A 27 9.89 1.21 -15.44
C GLY A 27 9.32 -0.20 -15.27
N LEU A 28 9.07 -0.61 -14.03
CA LEU A 28 8.39 -1.88 -13.74
C LEU A 28 6.93 -1.80 -14.17
N THR A 29 6.34 -2.95 -14.56
CA THR A 29 4.92 -3.02 -14.90
C THR A 29 4.16 -3.91 -13.92
N LEU A 30 2.90 -3.58 -13.66
CA LEU A 30 2.04 -4.45 -12.86
C LEU A 30 1.87 -5.81 -13.55
N SER A 31 1.67 -5.82 -14.87
CA SER A 31 1.46 -7.06 -15.65
C SER A 31 2.61 -8.06 -15.48
N ASP A 32 3.86 -7.60 -15.45
CA ASP A 32 5.02 -8.48 -15.26
C ASP A 32 5.15 -8.91 -13.79
N THR A 33 4.86 -8.00 -12.88
CA THR A 33 4.99 -8.25 -11.45
C THR A 33 4.02 -9.32 -10.96
N VAL A 34 2.77 -9.30 -11.40
CA VAL A 34 1.76 -10.30 -10.99
C VAL A 34 2.04 -11.71 -11.51
N GLN A 35 2.93 -11.88 -12.51
CA GLN A 35 3.32 -13.21 -13.00
C GLN A 35 4.17 -14.00 -12.00
N LYS A 36 4.79 -13.33 -11.05
CA LYS A 36 5.74 -13.94 -10.10
C LYS A 36 5.06 -14.90 -9.10
N THR A 37 3.79 -14.64 -8.77
CA THR A 37 3.02 -15.44 -7.80
C THR A 37 1.59 -15.63 -8.28
N PRO A 38 0.85 -16.67 -7.81
CA PRO A 38 -0.56 -16.86 -8.17
C PRO A 38 -1.45 -15.68 -7.84
N LYS A 39 -1.20 -15.01 -6.70
CA LYS A 39 -1.95 -13.82 -6.28
C LYS A 39 -1.00 -12.76 -5.73
N THR A 40 -1.33 -11.50 -5.97
CA THR A 40 -0.57 -10.32 -5.52
C THR A 40 -1.49 -9.39 -4.75
N ALA A 41 -1.08 -8.98 -3.56
CA ALA A 41 -1.76 -7.90 -2.83
C ALA A 41 -1.08 -6.56 -3.13
N LEU A 42 -1.88 -5.52 -3.39
CA LEU A 42 -1.44 -4.14 -3.47
C LEU A 42 -1.99 -3.41 -2.24
N LEU A 43 -1.10 -2.99 -1.36
CA LEU A 43 -1.43 -2.29 -0.12
C LEU A 43 -1.07 -0.81 -0.27
N PHE A 44 -2.08 0.03 -0.42
CA PHE A 44 -1.95 1.49 -0.53
C PHE A 44 -1.94 2.10 0.87
N LEU A 45 -0.84 2.76 1.21
CA LEU A 45 -0.65 3.52 2.45
C LEU A 45 -0.54 5.01 2.11
N ARG A 46 -0.21 5.88 3.06
CA ARG A 46 0.02 7.30 2.77
C ARG A 46 1.39 7.55 2.15
N TYR A 47 2.39 7.76 2.98
CA TYR A 47 3.79 7.98 2.60
C TYR A 47 4.69 7.37 3.68
N TYR A 48 5.94 7.12 3.34
CA TYR A 48 6.85 6.36 4.20
C TYR A 48 7.14 7.04 5.53
N GLY A 49 7.28 8.38 5.57
CA GLY A 49 7.54 9.14 6.80
C GLY A 49 6.38 9.16 7.82
N CYS A 50 5.19 8.71 7.44
CA CYS A 50 4.05 8.60 8.35
C CYS A 50 4.30 7.53 9.42
N THR A 51 4.20 7.89 10.70
CA THR A 51 4.42 6.97 11.84
C THR A 51 3.62 5.68 11.73
N LEU A 52 2.35 5.77 11.36
CA LEU A 52 1.46 4.63 11.23
C LEU A 52 1.85 3.75 10.02
N CYS A 53 2.24 4.37 8.91
CA CYS A 53 2.68 3.65 7.72
C CYS A 53 4.00 2.91 7.96
N GLN A 54 4.96 3.53 8.65
CA GLN A 54 6.20 2.87 9.06
C GLN A 54 5.89 1.64 9.92
N TYR A 55 5.00 1.77 10.91
CA TYR A 55 4.60 0.66 11.75
C TYR A 55 3.99 -0.49 10.93
N ASP A 56 3.03 -0.20 10.05
CA ASP A 56 2.39 -1.21 9.20
C ASP A 56 3.39 -1.91 8.28
N ILE A 57 4.31 -1.16 7.66
CA ILE A 57 5.36 -1.69 6.78
C ILE A 57 6.29 -2.64 7.55
N HIS A 58 6.76 -2.23 8.72
CA HIS A 58 7.65 -3.06 9.53
C HIS A 58 6.95 -4.29 10.09
N GLN A 59 5.70 -4.17 10.57
CA GLN A 59 4.91 -5.32 11.00
C GLN A 59 4.65 -6.32 9.88
N LEU A 60 4.43 -5.84 8.65
CA LEU A 60 4.33 -6.70 7.49
C LEU A 60 5.66 -7.41 7.22
N ALA A 61 6.79 -6.70 7.29
CA ALA A 61 8.12 -7.27 7.05
C ALA A 61 8.48 -8.36 8.07
N GLU A 62 8.25 -8.10 9.36
CA GLU A 62 8.49 -9.06 10.44
C GLU A 62 7.67 -10.36 10.29
N ASN A 63 6.48 -10.26 9.71
CA ASN A 63 5.55 -11.37 9.56
C ASN A 63 5.44 -11.85 8.10
N TYR A 64 6.35 -11.46 7.22
CA TYR A 64 6.23 -11.72 5.77
C TYR A 64 6.29 -13.20 5.40
N HIS A 65 6.87 -14.05 6.27
CA HIS A 65 6.83 -15.50 6.11
C HIS A 65 5.40 -16.03 5.92
N GLN A 66 4.40 -15.42 6.57
CA GLN A 66 2.98 -15.81 6.40
C GLN A 66 2.49 -15.62 4.96
N ILE A 67 3.03 -14.62 4.25
CA ILE A 67 2.71 -14.35 2.85
C ILE A 67 3.41 -15.35 1.92
N THR A 68 4.70 -15.60 2.16
CA THR A 68 5.48 -16.53 1.34
C THR A 68 5.04 -17.98 1.52
N ASP A 69 4.62 -18.37 2.72
CA ASP A 69 4.12 -19.73 3.01
C ASP A 69 2.85 -20.07 2.22
N VAL A 70 2.06 -19.08 1.82
CA VAL A 70 0.89 -19.27 0.96
C VAL A 70 1.20 -19.03 -0.53
N GLY A 71 2.47 -18.78 -0.89
CA GLY A 71 2.90 -18.53 -2.26
C GLY A 71 2.49 -17.17 -2.84
N GLY A 72 2.12 -16.21 -1.98
CA GLY A 72 1.72 -14.86 -2.38
C GLY A 72 2.87 -13.86 -2.38
N GLN A 73 2.56 -12.63 -2.81
CA GLN A 73 3.42 -11.46 -2.67
C GLN A 73 2.61 -10.22 -2.35
N VAL A 74 3.30 -9.21 -1.81
CA VAL A 74 2.71 -7.89 -1.53
C VAL A 74 3.54 -6.80 -2.22
N ILE A 75 2.87 -5.81 -2.79
CA ILE A 75 3.43 -4.53 -3.20
C ILE A 75 2.85 -3.47 -2.27
N VAL A 76 3.70 -2.75 -1.56
CA VAL A 76 3.26 -1.60 -0.75
C VAL A 76 3.38 -0.36 -1.61
N VAL A 77 2.31 0.43 -1.70
CA VAL A 77 2.24 1.67 -2.49
C VAL A 77 2.24 2.86 -1.55
N VAL A 78 3.15 3.81 -1.78
CA VAL A 78 3.30 5.02 -0.97
C VAL A 78 3.43 6.27 -1.84
N GLN A 79 2.99 7.41 -1.31
CA GLN A 79 3.13 8.73 -1.96
C GLN A 79 4.52 9.36 -1.69
N SER A 80 5.55 8.55 -1.60
CA SER A 80 6.92 9.00 -1.35
C SER A 80 7.73 9.04 -2.64
N ASP A 81 8.66 9.99 -2.71
CA ASP A 81 9.59 10.10 -3.82
C ASP A 81 10.67 9.00 -3.72
N PRO A 82 10.94 8.24 -4.81
CA PRO A 82 11.94 7.18 -4.78
C PRO A 82 13.34 7.69 -4.46
N THR A 83 13.68 8.93 -4.86
CA THR A 83 15.01 9.50 -4.59
C THR A 83 15.24 9.82 -3.12
N GLY A 84 14.17 10.13 -2.38
CA GLY A 84 14.22 10.26 -0.92
C GLY A 84 14.41 8.92 -0.23
N LEU A 85 13.63 7.92 -0.65
CA LEU A 85 13.66 6.59 -0.04
C LEU A 85 14.98 5.85 -0.25
N VAL A 86 15.67 6.06 -1.36
CA VAL A 86 16.98 5.45 -1.62
C VAL A 86 18.06 5.94 -0.64
N GLN A 87 17.85 7.08 0.03
CA GLN A 87 18.75 7.57 1.07
C GLN A 87 18.52 6.86 2.43
N GLU A 88 17.32 6.34 2.65
CA GLU A 88 16.91 5.73 3.92
C GLU A 88 16.91 4.20 3.86
N LEU A 89 16.70 3.61 2.69
CA LEU A 89 16.51 2.17 2.49
C LEU A 89 17.68 1.55 1.72
N GLN A 90 17.84 0.25 1.91
CA GLN A 90 18.69 -0.61 1.08
C GLN A 90 17.82 -1.56 0.25
N PRO A 91 18.33 -2.16 -0.83
CA PRO A 91 17.53 -3.06 -1.69
C PRO A 91 16.88 -4.24 -0.96
N ASP A 92 17.46 -4.68 0.14
CA ASP A 92 17.03 -5.81 0.97
C ASP A 92 16.42 -5.41 2.33
N THR A 93 16.12 -4.12 2.53
CA THR A 93 15.51 -3.63 3.77
C THR A 93 14.15 -4.30 4.02
N PHE A 94 13.36 -4.52 2.98
CA PHE A 94 12.07 -5.20 3.06
C PHE A 94 12.01 -6.39 2.10
N PRO A 95 11.30 -7.48 2.49
CA PRO A 95 11.13 -8.66 1.64
C PRO A 95 10.07 -8.47 0.53
N PHE A 96 9.58 -7.27 0.32
CA PHE A 96 8.59 -6.88 -0.67
C PHE A 96 8.96 -5.55 -1.33
N SER A 97 8.31 -5.25 -2.44
CA SER A 97 8.54 -4.00 -3.18
C SER A 97 7.76 -2.83 -2.56
N ILE A 98 8.43 -1.67 -2.46
CA ILE A 98 7.81 -0.38 -2.19
C ILE A 98 7.62 0.35 -3.53
N LEU A 99 6.40 0.50 -3.98
CA LEU A 99 6.02 1.28 -5.16
C LEU A 99 5.89 2.74 -4.76
N CYS A 100 6.58 3.61 -5.47
CA CYS A 100 6.58 5.05 -5.24
C CYS A 100 5.60 5.74 -6.20
N ASP A 101 4.62 6.44 -5.67
CA ASP A 101 3.64 7.25 -6.41
C ASP A 101 3.55 8.66 -5.80
N PRO A 102 4.61 9.49 -5.93
CA PRO A 102 4.70 10.79 -5.27
C PRO A 102 3.61 11.79 -5.71
N LYS A 103 3.02 11.56 -6.88
CA LYS A 103 1.92 12.39 -7.41
C LYS A 103 0.53 11.85 -7.08
N ALA A 104 0.44 10.74 -6.34
CA ALA A 104 -0.81 10.05 -6.03
C ALA A 104 -1.67 9.69 -7.26
N ALA A 105 -1.04 9.48 -8.41
CA ALA A 105 -1.74 9.23 -9.68
C ALA A 105 -2.52 7.91 -9.66
N LEU A 106 -1.98 6.87 -9.02
CA LEU A 106 -2.68 5.59 -8.84
C LEU A 106 -3.82 5.71 -7.83
N TYR A 107 -3.63 6.49 -6.75
CA TYR A 107 -4.70 6.75 -5.79
C TYR A 107 -5.89 7.44 -6.45
N GLU A 108 -5.64 8.49 -7.23
CA GLU A 108 -6.66 9.19 -7.99
C GLU A 108 -7.33 8.25 -9.00
N ARG A 109 -6.53 7.55 -9.80
CA ARG A 109 -7.01 6.63 -10.84
C ARG A 109 -7.91 5.52 -10.30
N PHE A 110 -7.62 5.02 -9.10
CA PHE A 110 -8.36 3.91 -8.49
C PHE A 110 -9.42 4.39 -7.46
N GLY A 111 -9.70 5.68 -7.43
CA GLY A 111 -10.74 6.26 -6.58
C GLY A 111 -10.45 6.13 -5.08
N ILE A 112 -9.17 6.07 -4.68
CA ILE A 112 -8.75 6.00 -3.27
C ILE A 112 -8.74 7.43 -2.72
N GLN A 113 -9.87 7.83 -2.11
CA GLN A 113 -10.10 9.21 -1.67
C GLN A 113 -9.39 9.52 -0.35
N PRO A 114 -8.97 10.77 -0.12
CA PRO A 114 -8.59 11.23 1.21
C PRO A 114 -9.83 11.34 2.11
N ALA A 115 -9.60 11.35 3.42
CA ALA A 115 -10.64 11.64 4.39
C ALA A 115 -11.08 13.10 4.31
N ALA A 116 -12.32 13.37 4.69
CA ALA A 116 -12.85 14.75 4.70
C ALA A 116 -12.21 15.64 5.78
N SER A 117 -11.61 15.05 6.82
CA SER A 117 -10.89 15.75 7.89
C SER A 117 -10.03 14.80 8.70
N MET A 118 -9.11 15.35 9.51
CA MET A 118 -8.30 14.56 10.46
C MET A 118 -9.16 13.76 11.44
N ALA A 119 -10.28 14.32 11.91
CA ALA A 119 -11.19 13.61 12.80
C ALA A 119 -11.82 12.37 12.15
N LYS A 120 -12.01 12.37 10.83
CA LYS A 120 -12.53 11.22 10.07
C LYS A 120 -11.48 10.14 9.82
N MET A 121 -10.20 10.47 9.98
CA MET A 121 -9.12 9.49 9.85
C MET A 121 -8.90 8.66 11.12
N ALA A 122 -9.30 9.18 12.29
CA ALA A 122 -8.95 8.64 13.59
C ALA A 122 -10.17 7.96 14.23
N ASP A 123 -10.29 6.66 14.00
CA ASP A 123 -11.18 5.80 14.81
C ASP A 123 -10.40 5.17 15.99
N ALA A 124 -11.11 4.44 16.84
CA ALA A 124 -10.52 3.78 18.01
C ALA A 124 -9.38 2.79 17.61
N GLY A 125 -9.55 2.07 16.51
CA GLY A 125 -8.53 1.16 15.97
C GLY A 125 -7.28 1.90 15.52
N THR A 126 -7.45 3.01 14.83
CA THR A 126 -6.35 3.90 14.39
C THR A 126 -5.59 4.46 15.59
N MET A 127 -6.30 4.94 16.61
CA MET A 127 -5.67 5.49 17.83
C MET A 127 -4.87 4.44 18.58
N LEU A 128 -5.40 3.21 18.69
CA LEU A 128 -4.66 2.10 19.30
C LEU A 128 -3.40 1.75 18.51
N LYS A 129 -3.48 1.75 17.18
CA LYS A 129 -2.35 1.49 16.29
C LYS A 129 -1.26 2.57 16.41
N ILE A 130 -1.66 3.84 16.48
CA ILE A 130 -0.75 4.97 16.71
C ILE A 130 -0.04 4.82 18.07
N ALA A 131 -0.77 4.46 19.12
CA ALA A 131 -0.17 4.23 20.44
C ALA A 131 0.87 3.10 20.41
N LYS A 132 0.58 1.98 19.73
CA LYS A 132 1.53 0.89 19.52
C LYS A 132 2.75 1.34 18.72
N ALA A 133 2.55 2.07 17.63
CA ALA A 133 3.64 2.59 16.80
C ALA A 133 4.56 3.51 17.60
N THR A 134 4.01 4.42 18.36
CA THR A 134 4.77 5.34 19.22
C THR A 134 5.53 4.59 20.33
N ALA A 135 4.87 3.62 20.97
CA ALA A 135 5.51 2.78 21.99
C ALA A 135 6.66 1.92 21.41
N SER A 136 6.58 1.55 20.14
CA SER A 136 7.63 0.85 19.40
C SER A 136 8.77 1.77 18.92
N GLY A 137 8.69 3.07 19.21
CA GLY A 137 9.75 4.04 18.89
C GLY A 137 9.64 4.68 17.51
N TYR A 138 8.59 4.41 16.73
CA TYR A 138 8.39 5.05 15.44
C TYR A 138 8.04 6.53 15.63
N LYS A 139 8.74 7.39 14.87
CA LYS A 139 8.53 8.83 14.85
C LYS A 139 8.14 9.28 13.46
N HIS A 140 7.44 10.41 13.39
CA HIS A 140 7.10 11.00 12.11
C HIS A 140 8.37 11.49 11.40
N GLY A 141 8.56 11.04 10.15
CA GLY A 141 9.64 11.48 9.27
C GLY A 141 9.22 12.66 8.38
N ALA A 142 9.76 12.70 7.16
CA ALA A 142 9.40 13.73 6.20
C ALA A 142 7.90 13.71 5.86
N TYR A 143 7.32 14.90 5.73
CA TYR A 143 5.96 15.07 5.25
C TYR A 143 5.97 15.04 3.72
N GLU A 144 5.32 14.04 3.17
CA GLU A 144 5.18 13.83 1.73
C GLU A 144 3.70 13.55 1.42
N GLY A 145 3.26 13.79 0.21
CA GLY A 145 1.91 13.45 -0.22
C GLY A 145 0.79 14.11 0.59
N ASN A 146 -0.37 13.46 0.63
CA ASN A 146 -1.59 13.97 1.27
C ASN A 146 -1.75 13.42 2.69
N GLU A 147 -1.73 14.32 3.69
CA GLU A 147 -1.93 13.97 5.11
C GLU A 147 -3.28 13.28 5.41
N LEU A 148 -4.29 13.54 4.61
CA LEU A 148 -5.63 12.96 4.77
C LEU A 148 -5.83 11.67 3.96
N GLN A 149 -4.81 11.18 3.26
CA GLN A 149 -4.96 9.99 2.41
C GLN A 149 -5.38 8.77 3.22
N LEU A 150 -6.48 8.15 2.79
CA LEU A 150 -6.95 6.86 3.33
C LEU A 150 -6.26 5.69 2.63
N PRO A 151 -6.08 4.57 3.32
CA PRO A 151 -5.49 3.37 2.73
C PRO A 151 -6.50 2.61 1.87
N ALA A 152 -5.96 1.70 1.04
CA ALA A 152 -6.76 0.69 0.34
C ALA A 152 -5.95 -0.59 0.18
N CYS A 153 -6.63 -1.71 -0.06
CA CYS A 153 -5.99 -2.98 -0.35
C CYS A 153 -6.75 -3.71 -1.46
N PHE A 154 -6.01 -4.19 -2.45
CA PHE A 154 -6.52 -5.02 -3.53
C PHE A 154 -5.74 -6.33 -3.59
N VAL A 155 -6.41 -7.43 -3.90
CA VAL A 155 -5.76 -8.69 -4.28
C VAL A 155 -6.14 -9.00 -5.71
N VAL A 156 -5.15 -9.29 -6.53
CA VAL A 156 -5.33 -9.62 -7.95
C VAL A 156 -4.66 -10.95 -8.28
N ASP A 157 -5.16 -11.64 -9.30
CA ASP A 157 -4.52 -12.80 -9.91
C ASP A 157 -3.52 -12.40 -11.01
N LYS A 158 -2.98 -13.38 -11.73
CA LYS A 158 -2.00 -13.16 -12.82
C LYS A 158 -2.57 -12.40 -14.01
N GLU A 159 -3.87 -12.48 -14.24
CA GLU A 159 -4.61 -11.73 -15.26
C GLU A 159 -5.02 -10.33 -14.77
N ARG A 160 -4.59 -9.96 -13.55
CA ARG A 160 -4.95 -8.72 -12.84
C ARG A 160 -6.44 -8.62 -12.50
N LYS A 161 -7.16 -9.74 -12.53
CA LYS A 161 -8.54 -9.77 -12.06
C LYS A 161 -8.58 -9.52 -10.56
N ILE A 162 -9.42 -8.60 -10.12
CA ILE A 162 -9.56 -8.21 -8.72
C ILE A 162 -10.37 -9.29 -7.99
N LEU A 163 -9.72 -9.93 -7.03
CA LEU A 163 -10.31 -10.97 -6.17
C LEU A 163 -10.79 -10.40 -4.83
N TYR A 164 -10.20 -9.29 -4.42
CA TYR A 164 -10.54 -8.56 -3.20
C TYR A 164 -10.30 -7.06 -3.41
N ALA A 165 -11.20 -6.24 -2.90
CA ALA A 165 -11.09 -4.78 -2.92
C ALA A 165 -11.59 -4.21 -1.59
N HIS A 166 -10.73 -3.46 -0.90
CA HIS A 166 -11.04 -2.78 0.35
C HIS A 166 -10.57 -1.33 0.30
N TYR A 167 -11.48 -0.42 0.55
CA TYR A 167 -11.19 1.00 0.72
C TYR A 167 -11.29 1.34 2.20
N GLY A 168 -10.17 1.72 2.80
CA GLY A 168 -10.09 2.01 4.23
C GLY A 168 -10.97 3.21 4.62
N LYS A 169 -11.58 3.14 5.79
CA LYS A 169 -12.45 4.19 6.34
C LYS A 169 -11.73 5.09 7.34
N SER A 170 -10.57 4.66 7.80
CA SER A 170 -9.68 5.38 8.71
C SER A 170 -8.23 5.11 8.36
N ALA A 171 -7.30 5.88 8.89
CA ALA A 171 -5.87 5.76 8.58
C ALA A 171 -5.29 4.40 9.00
N GLY A 172 -5.80 3.79 10.05
CA GLY A 172 -5.37 2.47 10.54
C GLY A 172 -6.16 1.29 9.99
N ASN A 173 -7.11 1.52 9.09
CA ASN A 173 -7.97 0.47 8.53
C ASN A 173 -7.28 -0.28 7.38
N THR A 174 -6.18 -0.95 7.72
CA THR A 174 -5.35 -1.76 6.82
C THR A 174 -5.35 -3.23 7.28
N PRO A 175 -5.30 -4.20 6.35
CA PRO A 175 -5.11 -5.60 6.72
C PRO A 175 -3.69 -5.84 7.27
N ASP A 176 -3.58 -6.67 8.28
CA ASP A 176 -2.30 -7.18 8.78
C ASP A 176 -1.79 -8.37 7.92
N ALA A 177 -0.58 -8.86 8.22
CA ALA A 177 0.05 -9.96 7.49
C ALA A 177 -0.80 -11.24 7.50
N ARG A 178 -1.47 -11.56 8.61
CA ARG A 178 -2.34 -12.72 8.73
C ARG A 178 -3.56 -12.60 7.81
N THR A 179 -4.18 -11.44 7.81
CA THR A 179 -5.34 -11.16 6.94
C THR A 179 -4.91 -11.22 5.47
N LEU A 180 -3.78 -10.62 5.11
CA LEU A 180 -3.23 -10.68 3.76
C LEU A 180 -2.92 -12.12 3.34
N ALA A 181 -2.28 -12.92 4.18
CA ALA A 181 -2.02 -14.33 3.92
C ALA A 181 -3.31 -15.13 3.66
N SER A 182 -4.36 -14.83 4.43
CA SER A 182 -5.68 -15.46 4.23
C SER A 182 -6.31 -15.10 2.89
N LEU A 183 -6.14 -13.87 2.42
CA LEU A 183 -6.64 -13.39 1.12
C LEU A 183 -5.83 -13.92 -0.06
N LEU A 184 -4.55 -14.23 0.16
CA LEU A 184 -3.61 -14.73 -0.85
C LEU A 184 -3.63 -16.26 -1.01
N LYS A 185 -4.29 -17.00 -0.12
CA LYS A 185 -4.57 -18.43 -0.29
C LYS A 185 -5.53 -18.66 -1.46
#